data_e5acd6bf845145047cac238dceb4a568
#
_entry.id   e5acd6bf845145047cac238dceb4a568
#
_cell.length_a   1.000
_cell.length_b   1.000
_cell.length_c   1.000
_cell.angle_alpha   90.00
_cell.angle_beta   90.00
_cell.angle_gamma   90.00
#
_symmetry.space_group_name_H-M   'P 1'
#
loop_
_entity.id
_entity.type
_entity.pdbx_description
1 polymer ?
#
loop_
_entity_poly.entity_id
_entity_poly.type
_entity_poly.pdbx_seq_one_letter_code
_entity_poly.pdbx_strand_id
1 'polypeptide(L)'
;FPVARAFGGVMGMMICNDRRWPESYRVMGLQGVEMILLGYNTPVHNPPAPEHDSLSNFHNQLSMRSGAYQNGTWVVGVAKAGVEEGVMQIGQSQIIAPSGETVAMCSTLGDELAVARCDLDLTKSYKTTTFNFAIHRQPQAYGLIVERKGAIPPPDADA
;
A
#
# COMPACT_ATOMS: atom_id res chain seq x y z
N PHE A 1 -4.02 -8.94 -9.42
CA PHE A 1 -4.10 -8.83 -7.94
C PHE A 1 -5.31 -9.60 -7.43
N PRO A 2 -5.26 -10.94 -7.42
CA PRO A 2 -6.35 -11.76 -6.88
C PRO A 2 -6.37 -11.72 -5.35
N VAL A 3 -7.54 -12.05 -4.78
CA VAL A 3 -7.70 -12.29 -3.35
C VAL A 3 -8.18 -13.72 -3.12
N ALA A 4 -7.96 -14.24 -1.92
CA ALA A 4 -8.39 -15.58 -1.52
C ALA A 4 -8.92 -15.59 -0.09
N ARG A 5 -9.83 -16.52 0.21
CA ARG A 5 -10.26 -16.77 1.60
C ARG A 5 -9.20 -17.59 2.33
N ALA A 6 -8.65 -17.02 3.40
CA ALA A 6 -7.66 -17.67 4.26
C ALA A 6 -7.72 -17.05 5.65
N PHE A 7 -7.31 -17.79 6.67
CA PHE A 7 -7.19 -17.30 8.06
C PHE A 7 -8.46 -16.62 8.60
N GLY A 8 -9.62 -17.06 8.16
CA GLY A 8 -10.91 -16.50 8.60
C GLY A 8 -11.35 -15.21 7.90
N GLY A 9 -10.61 -14.74 6.89
CA GLY A 9 -10.91 -13.50 6.16
C GLY A 9 -10.62 -13.57 4.66
N VAL A 10 -10.70 -12.43 4.00
CA VAL A 10 -10.33 -12.24 2.59
C VAL A 10 -8.94 -11.60 2.53
N MET A 11 -7.96 -12.37 2.06
CA MET A 11 -6.54 -11.99 2.02
C MET A 11 -6.10 -11.64 0.61
N GLY A 12 -5.29 -10.58 0.47
CA GLY A 12 -4.57 -10.23 -0.75
C GLY A 12 -3.07 -10.27 -0.53
N MET A 13 -2.32 -10.40 -1.61
CA MET A 13 -0.86 -10.37 -1.58
C MET A 13 -0.30 -9.41 -2.63
N MET A 14 0.74 -8.68 -2.25
CA MET A 14 1.52 -7.81 -3.12
C MET A 14 3.01 -8.04 -2.89
N ILE A 15 3.82 -7.58 -3.83
CA ILE A 15 5.27 -7.62 -3.66
C ILE A 15 5.89 -6.27 -4.04
N CYS A 16 6.79 -5.80 -3.18
CA CYS A 16 7.72 -4.69 -3.43
C CYS A 16 7.04 -3.45 -4.03
N ASN A 17 7.29 -3.17 -5.30
CA ASN A 17 6.80 -1.95 -5.98
C ASN A 17 5.29 -1.88 -6.14
N ASP A 18 4.57 -3.00 -6.08
CA ASP A 18 3.10 -3.03 -6.19
C ASP A 18 2.44 -2.09 -5.18
N ARG A 19 3.04 -1.93 -3.98
CA ARG A 19 2.49 -1.08 -2.92
C ARG A 19 2.47 0.41 -3.24
N ARG A 20 3.22 0.85 -4.25
CA ARG A 20 3.31 2.27 -4.62
C ARG A 20 2.15 2.72 -5.52
N TRP A 21 1.42 1.77 -6.08
CA TRP A 21 0.35 2.03 -7.04
C TRP A 21 -1.02 1.89 -6.38
N PRO A 22 -1.83 2.95 -6.37
CA PRO A 22 -3.16 2.92 -5.75
C PRO A 22 -4.10 1.90 -6.42
N GLU A 23 -3.89 1.59 -7.70
CA GLU A 23 -4.66 0.61 -8.46
C GLU A 23 -4.54 -0.80 -7.86
N SER A 24 -3.35 -1.20 -7.39
CA SER A 24 -3.12 -2.50 -6.77
C SER A 24 -4.04 -2.72 -5.57
N TYR A 25 -4.11 -1.74 -4.69
CA TYR A 25 -5.00 -1.75 -3.53
C TYR A 25 -6.47 -1.70 -3.94
N ARG A 26 -6.80 -0.87 -4.93
CA ARG A 26 -8.19 -0.69 -5.37
C ARG A 26 -8.75 -1.96 -6.03
N VAL A 27 -7.97 -2.64 -6.85
CA VAL A 27 -8.37 -3.91 -7.47
C VAL A 27 -8.67 -4.97 -6.41
N MET A 28 -7.86 -5.08 -5.36
CA MET A 28 -8.13 -5.98 -4.24
C MET A 28 -9.28 -5.48 -3.36
N GLY A 29 -9.38 -4.17 -3.14
CA GLY A 29 -10.48 -3.54 -2.42
C GLY A 29 -11.85 -3.85 -3.03
N LEU A 30 -11.94 -3.83 -4.36
CA LEU A 30 -13.15 -4.18 -5.11
C LEU A 30 -13.52 -5.67 -5.02
N GLN A 31 -12.56 -6.53 -4.66
CA GLN A 31 -12.78 -7.94 -4.38
C GLN A 31 -13.06 -8.22 -2.89
N GLY A 32 -13.17 -7.15 -2.07
CA GLY A 32 -13.54 -7.27 -0.67
C GLY A 32 -12.39 -7.63 0.28
N VAL A 33 -11.14 -7.38 -0.10
CA VAL A 33 -9.96 -7.69 0.73
C VAL A 33 -10.09 -7.11 2.14
N GLU A 34 -9.75 -7.90 3.15
CA GLU A 34 -9.76 -7.49 4.56
C GLU A 34 -8.34 -7.29 5.09
N MET A 35 -7.37 -8.04 4.55
CA MET A 35 -5.96 -7.89 4.89
C MET A 35 -5.07 -8.11 3.66
N ILE A 36 -4.11 -7.22 3.47
CA ILE A 36 -3.09 -7.31 2.43
C ILE A 36 -1.75 -7.60 3.07
N LEU A 37 -1.11 -8.67 2.63
CA LEU A 37 0.23 -9.07 3.04
C LEU A 37 1.20 -8.68 1.94
N LEU A 38 2.29 -8.01 2.28
CA LEU A 38 3.29 -7.63 1.27
C LEU A 38 4.71 -7.71 1.81
N GLY A 39 5.61 -8.21 0.97
CA GLY A 39 7.05 -8.23 1.22
C GLY A 39 7.78 -7.23 0.32
N TYR A 40 8.79 -6.55 0.86
CA TYR A 40 9.60 -5.63 0.08
C TYR A 40 11.03 -5.51 0.58
N ASN A 41 11.94 -5.25 -0.36
CA ASN A 41 13.28 -4.75 -0.09
C ASN A 41 13.42 -3.40 -0.80
N THR A 42 13.62 -2.34 -0.05
CA THR A 42 13.76 -0.99 -0.61
C THR A 42 15.08 -0.41 -0.13
N PRO A 43 16.00 -0.12 -1.04
CA PRO A 43 17.25 0.53 -0.68
C PRO A 43 16.98 1.96 -0.21
N VAL A 44 17.80 2.45 0.71
CA VAL A 44 17.79 3.84 1.14
C VAL A 44 18.18 4.74 -0.03
N HIS A 45 19.24 4.38 -0.75
CA HIS A 45 19.73 5.13 -1.91
C HIS A 45 19.03 4.71 -3.20
N ASN A 46 18.50 5.70 -3.90
CA ASN A 46 17.86 5.51 -5.21
C ASN A 46 18.68 6.22 -6.29
N PRO A 47 19.63 5.52 -6.97
CA PRO A 47 20.55 6.16 -7.93
C PRO A 47 19.88 6.99 -9.04
N PRO A 48 18.71 6.60 -9.59
CA PRO A 48 18.01 7.43 -10.59
C PRO A 48 17.43 8.74 -10.07
N ALA A 49 17.21 8.87 -8.74
CA ALA A 49 16.59 10.05 -8.12
C ALA A 49 17.08 10.21 -6.68
N PRO A 50 18.38 10.51 -6.47
CA PRO A 50 18.99 10.57 -5.13
C PRO A 50 18.41 11.68 -4.24
N GLU A 51 17.81 12.70 -4.81
CA GLU A 51 17.08 13.75 -4.10
C GLU A 51 15.89 13.23 -3.30
N HIS A 52 15.41 12.02 -3.59
CA HIS A 52 14.31 11.37 -2.85
C HIS A 52 14.79 10.50 -1.68
N ASP A 53 16.08 10.28 -1.49
CA ASP A 53 16.61 9.36 -0.47
C ASP A 53 16.13 9.72 0.93
N SER A 54 16.15 11.00 1.29
CA SER A 54 15.67 11.48 2.59
C SER A 54 14.16 11.26 2.83
N LEU A 55 13.39 11.02 1.77
CA LEU A 55 11.95 10.81 1.81
C LEU A 55 11.56 9.32 1.66
N SER A 56 12.52 8.42 1.49
CA SER A 56 12.25 7.00 1.22
C SER A 56 11.33 6.36 2.27
N ASN A 57 11.59 6.60 3.56
CA ASN A 57 10.76 6.10 4.64
C ASN A 57 9.37 6.73 4.66
N PHE A 58 9.28 8.03 4.42
CA PHE A 58 8.01 8.75 4.35
C PHE A 58 7.15 8.23 3.19
N HIS A 59 7.71 8.11 1.99
CA HIS A 59 7.00 7.59 0.83
C HIS A 59 6.55 6.14 1.01
N ASN A 60 7.38 5.32 1.66
CA ASN A 60 7.03 3.94 1.99
C ASN A 60 5.80 3.88 2.91
N GLN A 61 5.79 4.66 3.98
CA GLN A 61 4.66 4.73 4.91
C GLN A 61 3.43 5.34 4.24
N LEU A 62 3.58 6.44 3.50
CA LEU A 62 2.49 7.14 2.83
C LEU A 62 1.70 6.20 1.92
N SER A 63 2.38 5.45 1.05
CA SER A 63 1.71 4.57 0.09
C SER A 63 0.93 3.45 0.77
N MET A 64 1.49 2.80 1.79
CA MET A 64 0.82 1.72 2.51
C MET A 64 -0.33 2.23 3.40
N ARG A 65 -0.14 3.34 4.11
CA ARG A 65 -1.16 3.96 4.97
C ARG A 65 -2.34 4.46 4.15
N SER A 66 -2.06 5.12 3.02
CA SER A 66 -3.08 5.56 2.08
C SER A 66 -3.85 4.37 1.48
N GLY A 67 -3.13 3.33 1.07
CA GLY A 67 -3.72 2.10 0.55
C GLY A 67 -4.63 1.40 1.56
N ALA A 68 -4.21 1.30 2.82
CA ALA A 68 -5.01 0.75 3.91
C ALA A 68 -6.31 1.55 4.12
N TYR A 69 -6.18 2.85 4.31
CA TYR A 69 -7.31 3.73 4.60
C TYR A 69 -8.32 3.77 3.46
N GLN A 70 -7.88 4.07 2.24
CA GLN A 70 -8.77 4.26 1.08
C GLN A 70 -9.49 2.98 0.62
N ASN A 71 -9.08 1.82 1.12
CA ASN A 71 -9.71 0.54 0.81
C ASN A 71 -10.28 -0.16 2.05
N GLY A 72 -10.19 0.49 3.22
CA GLY A 72 -10.69 -0.04 4.49
C GLY A 72 -10.15 -1.43 4.78
N THR A 73 -8.82 -1.61 4.68
CA THR A 73 -8.15 -2.92 4.82
C THR A 73 -6.96 -2.85 5.74
N TRP A 74 -6.64 -3.93 6.43
CA TRP A 74 -5.36 -4.10 7.09
C TRP A 74 -4.23 -4.23 6.06
N VAL A 75 -3.05 -3.69 6.37
CA VAL A 75 -1.85 -3.89 5.57
C VAL A 75 -0.71 -4.33 6.47
N VAL A 76 -0.12 -5.48 6.15
CA VAL A 76 1.06 -6.02 6.83
C VAL A 76 2.22 -5.97 5.86
N GLY A 77 3.11 -5.02 6.07
CA GLY A 77 4.33 -4.84 5.26
C GLY A 77 5.54 -5.46 5.95
N VAL A 78 6.17 -6.42 5.31
CA VAL A 78 7.40 -7.08 5.79
C VAL A 78 8.57 -6.58 4.97
N ALA A 79 9.45 -5.85 5.62
CA ALA A 79 10.58 -5.18 4.99
C ALA A 79 11.90 -5.92 5.24
N LYS A 80 12.76 -5.95 4.26
CA LYS A 80 14.17 -6.23 4.50
C LYS A 80 14.80 -5.06 5.25
N ALA A 81 15.58 -5.34 6.28
CA ALA A 81 16.33 -4.37 7.06
C ALA A 81 17.84 -4.66 6.97
N GLY A 82 18.66 -3.68 7.38
CA GLY A 82 20.12 -3.81 7.43
C GLY A 82 20.81 -3.61 6.07
N VAL A 83 22.02 -4.12 5.97
CA VAL A 83 22.86 -3.99 4.77
C VAL A 83 22.96 -5.33 4.07
N GLU A 84 22.67 -5.36 2.77
CA GLU A 84 22.87 -6.52 1.90
C GLU A 84 23.75 -6.12 0.73
N GLU A 85 24.85 -6.83 0.55
CA GLU A 85 25.82 -6.58 -0.54
C GLU A 85 26.26 -5.10 -0.62
N GLY A 86 26.42 -4.45 0.53
CA GLY A 86 26.80 -3.04 0.63
C GLY A 86 25.65 -2.04 0.48
N VAL A 87 24.42 -2.51 0.25
CA VAL A 87 23.25 -1.66 0.07
C VAL A 87 22.40 -1.63 1.33
N MET A 88 22.25 -0.44 1.92
CA MET A 88 21.38 -0.22 3.09
C MET A 88 19.91 -0.29 2.69
N GLN A 89 19.13 -1.11 3.41
CA GLN A 89 17.68 -1.26 3.24
C GLN A 89 16.93 -0.42 4.27
N ILE A 90 15.77 0.13 3.90
CA ILE A 90 15.01 1.02 4.79
C ILE A 90 14.42 0.34 6.01
N GLY A 91 14.19 -0.99 5.98
CA GLY A 91 13.51 -1.71 7.05
C GLY A 91 12.06 -1.24 7.23
N GLN A 92 11.65 -1.03 8.49
CA GLN A 92 10.32 -0.54 8.88
C GLN A 92 9.19 -1.50 8.49
N SER A 93 9.35 -2.81 8.78
CA SER A 93 8.20 -3.73 8.76
C SER A 93 7.10 -3.17 9.65
N GLN A 94 5.85 -3.17 9.18
CA GLN A 94 4.76 -2.51 9.91
C GLN A 94 3.41 -3.16 9.68
N ILE A 95 2.53 -2.99 10.66
CA ILE A 95 1.13 -3.37 10.60
C ILE A 95 0.30 -2.09 10.64
N ILE A 96 -0.56 -1.92 9.66
CA ILE A 96 -1.38 -0.72 9.45
C ILE A 96 -2.85 -1.11 9.52
N ALA A 97 -3.60 -0.40 10.35
CA ALA A 97 -5.04 -0.60 10.52
C ALA A 97 -5.84 -0.02 9.34
N PRO A 98 -7.12 -0.41 9.17
CA PRO A 98 -8.03 0.17 8.18
C PRO A 98 -8.21 1.69 8.30
N SER A 99 -7.86 2.28 9.44
CA SER A 99 -7.82 3.74 9.66
C SER A 99 -6.63 4.44 8.97
N GLY A 100 -5.65 3.68 8.50
CA GLY A 100 -4.36 4.20 8.01
C GLY A 100 -3.33 4.44 9.12
N GLU A 101 -3.66 4.13 10.38
CA GLU A 101 -2.71 4.23 11.49
C GLU A 101 -1.75 3.03 11.52
N THR A 102 -0.47 3.29 11.71
CA THR A 102 0.52 2.24 11.98
C THR A 102 0.38 1.80 13.44
N VAL A 103 -0.07 0.57 13.66
CA VAL A 103 -0.32 0.02 15.01
C VAL A 103 0.85 -0.76 15.57
N ALA A 104 1.77 -1.21 14.73
CA ALA A 104 3.06 -1.80 15.13
C ALA A 104 4.09 -1.56 14.03
N MET A 105 5.34 -1.29 14.42
CA MET A 105 6.43 -1.05 13.48
C MET A 105 7.76 -1.48 14.08
N CYS A 106 8.59 -2.15 13.26
CA CYS A 106 9.98 -2.41 13.56
C CYS A 106 10.79 -1.11 13.40
N SER A 107 11.63 -0.80 14.37
CA SER A 107 12.36 0.47 14.46
C SER A 107 13.87 0.34 14.25
N THR A 108 14.38 -0.88 14.24
CA THR A 108 15.81 -1.16 14.10
C THR A 108 16.16 -1.66 12.70
N LEU A 109 17.45 -1.73 12.40
CA LEU A 109 17.98 -2.33 11.17
C LEU A 109 18.44 -3.78 11.37
N GLY A 110 18.23 -4.35 12.56
CA GLY A 110 18.43 -5.77 12.86
C GLY A 110 17.15 -6.58 12.70
N ASP A 111 17.23 -7.86 13.06
CA ASP A 111 16.08 -8.73 13.12
C ASP A 111 15.14 -8.27 14.24
N GLU A 112 13.88 -8.04 13.91
CA GLU A 112 12.88 -7.51 14.83
C GLU A 112 11.49 -8.08 14.50
N LEU A 113 10.64 -8.16 15.51
CA LEU A 113 9.27 -8.66 15.37
C LEU A 113 8.27 -7.56 15.73
N ALA A 114 7.38 -7.24 14.79
CA ALA A 114 6.20 -6.40 15.04
C ALA A 114 4.97 -7.29 15.23
N VAL A 115 4.19 -7.05 16.28
CA VAL A 115 2.99 -7.83 16.62
C VAL A 115 1.83 -6.90 16.90
N ALA A 116 0.65 -7.21 16.33
CA ALA A 116 -0.59 -6.52 16.64
C ALA A 116 -1.78 -7.48 16.54
N ARG A 117 -2.84 -7.19 17.29
CA ARG A 117 -4.14 -7.84 17.13
C ARG A 117 -4.88 -7.14 15.98
N CYS A 118 -5.16 -7.87 14.90
CA CYS A 118 -5.89 -7.38 13.74
C CYS A 118 -7.33 -7.88 13.77
N ASP A 119 -8.25 -7.02 14.20
CA ASP A 119 -9.68 -7.30 14.14
C ASP A 119 -10.18 -6.98 12.71
N LEU A 120 -10.53 -8.04 11.95
CA LEU A 120 -10.98 -7.89 10.57
C LEU A 120 -12.34 -7.17 10.48
N ASP A 121 -13.15 -7.21 11.54
CA ASP A 121 -14.44 -6.52 11.56
C ASP A 121 -14.31 -4.98 11.51
N LEU A 122 -13.15 -4.42 11.88
CA LEU A 122 -12.88 -2.99 11.72
C LEU A 122 -12.94 -2.53 10.25
N THR A 123 -12.73 -3.44 9.30
CA THR A 123 -12.84 -3.13 7.87
C THR A 123 -14.27 -2.77 7.46
N LYS A 124 -15.28 -3.33 8.15
CA LYS A 124 -16.69 -3.15 7.81
C LYS A 124 -17.13 -1.70 7.94
N SER A 125 -16.72 -1.01 9.02
CA SER A 125 -17.08 0.39 9.23
C SER A 125 -16.71 1.27 8.05
N TYR A 126 -15.47 1.17 7.58
CA TYR A 126 -14.99 1.94 6.43
C TYR A 126 -15.69 1.58 5.13
N LYS A 127 -15.89 0.27 4.87
CA LYS A 127 -16.48 -0.23 3.63
C LYS A 127 -17.98 0.02 3.52
N THR A 128 -18.68 0.22 4.64
CA THR A 128 -20.11 0.51 4.65
C THR A 128 -20.45 2.00 4.77
N THR A 129 -19.45 2.85 5.05
CA THR A 129 -19.60 4.31 5.20
C THR A 129 -18.73 5.06 4.21
N THR A 130 -17.61 5.62 4.65
CA THR A 130 -16.73 6.52 3.87
C THR A 130 -16.27 5.91 2.55
N PHE A 131 -15.93 4.63 2.55
CA PHE A 131 -15.47 3.90 1.35
C PHE A 131 -16.47 2.84 0.89
N ASN A 132 -17.76 3.17 0.95
CA ASN A 132 -18.79 2.34 0.30
C ASN A 132 -18.68 2.52 -1.21
N PHE A 133 -17.94 1.61 -1.85
CA PHE A 133 -17.66 1.69 -3.28
C PHE A 133 -18.90 1.62 -4.15
N ALA A 134 -19.92 0.86 -3.73
CA ALA A 134 -21.15 0.73 -4.48
C ALA A 134 -21.94 2.05 -4.58
N ILE A 135 -21.81 2.91 -3.56
CA ILE A 135 -22.51 4.20 -3.50
C ILE A 135 -21.66 5.33 -4.09
N HIS A 136 -20.35 5.34 -3.79
CA HIS A 136 -19.53 6.54 -4.01
C HIS A 136 -18.65 6.47 -5.26
N ARG A 137 -18.34 5.26 -5.78
CA ARG A 137 -17.51 5.18 -6.98
C ARG A 137 -18.30 5.58 -8.24
N GLN A 138 -17.58 6.21 -9.16
CA GLN A 138 -18.09 6.65 -10.47
C GLN A 138 -17.25 5.97 -11.57
N PRO A 139 -17.40 4.64 -11.83
CA PRO A 139 -16.54 3.90 -12.76
C PRO A 139 -16.47 4.51 -14.15
N GLN A 140 -17.57 5.11 -14.62
CA GLN A 140 -17.64 5.80 -15.90
C GLN A 140 -16.70 7.01 -16.02
N ALA A 141 -16.26 7.58 -14.89
CA ALA A 141 -15.30 8.69 -14.87
C ALA A 141 -13.84 8.24 -14.87
N TYR A 142 -13.58 6.93 -14.73
CA TYR A 142 -12.22 6.40 -14.52
C TYR A 142 -11.64 5.72 -15.77
N GLY A 143 -12.23 5.92 -16.96
CA GLY A 143 -11.79 5.28 -18.21
C GLY A 143 -10.30 5.45 -18.48
N LEU A 144 -9.76 6.65 -18.27
CA LEU A 144 -8.35 6.96 -18.51
C LEU A 144 -7.37 6.06 -17.73
N ILE A 145 -7.77 5.53 -16.56
CA ILE A 145 -6.91 4.66 -15.75
C ILE A 145 -6.60 3.34 -16.48
N VAL A 146 -7.52 2.85 -17.30
CA VAL A 146 -7.34 1.60 -18.06
C VAL A 146 -6.97 1.84 -19.52
N GLU A 147 -7.28 3.00 -20.07
CA GLU A 147 -7.03 3.34 -21.47
C GLU A 147 -5.60 3.84 -21.72
N ARG A 148 -4.99 4.51 -20.74
CA ARG A 148 -3.69 5.16 -20.91
C ARG A 148 -2.62 4.54 -20.03
N LYS A 149 -1.47 4.27 -20.62
CA LYS A 149 -0.28 3.85 -19.88
C LYS A 149 0.53 5.03 -19.33
N GLY A 150 0.51 6.16 -20.01
CA GLY A 150 1.27 7.36 -19.65
C GLY A 150 0.43 8.63 -19.73
N ALA A 151 0.96 9.70 -19.18
CA ALA A 151 0.33 11.01 -19.24
C ALA A 151 0.37 11.56 -20.67
N ILE A 152 -0.76 12.10 -21.11
CA ILE A 152 -0.88 12.88 -22.36
C ILE A 152 -1.43 14.24 -21.95
N PRO A 153 -0.58 15.29 -21.89
CA PRO A 153 -1.02 16.63 -21.52
C PRO A 153 -2.01 17.19 -22.57
N PRO A 154 -2.88 18.13 -22.18
CA PRO A 154 -3.66 18.87 -23.16
C PRO A 154 -2.74 19.67 -24.09
N PRO A 155 -3.20 20.02 -25.30
CA PRO A 155 -2.46 20.93 -26.17
C PRO A 155 -2.26 22.30 -25.48
N ASP A 156 -1.17 22.98 -25.85
CA ASP A 156 -0.92 24.33 -25.35
C ASP A 156 -2.08 25.28 -25.77
N ALA A 157 -2.40 26.21 -24.89
CA ALA A 157 -3.53 27.09 -25.08
C ALA A 157 -3.38 28.03 -26.31
N ASP A 158 -2.14 28.17 -26.80
CA ASP A 158 -1.77 29.06 -27.91
C ASP A 158 -1.33 28.27 -29.18
N ALA A 159 -1.67 26.97 -29.28
CA ALA A 159 -1.32 26.15 -30.44
C ALA A 159 -2.44 26.06 -31.49
#